data_03e5d00f6f8487eb3722ccfb7fded98a
#
_entry.id   03e5d00f6f8487eb3722ccfb7fded98a
#
_cell.length_a   1.000
_cell.length_b   1.000
_cell.length_c   1.000
_cell.angle_alpha   90.00
_cell.angle_beta   90.00
_cell.angle_gamma   90.00
#
_symmetry.space_group_name_H-M   'P 1'
#
loop_
_entity.id
_entity.type
_entity.pdbx_description
1 polymer ?
#
loop_
_entity_poly.entity_id
_entity_poly.type
_entity_poly.pdbx_seq_one_letter_code
_entity_poly.pdbx_strand_id
1 'polypeptide(L)'
;YHKNPGSKLIMSGGQGPGEDIPEAVAMAEYAEKLGINKNDIIIENKSKTTQQNLQFSHALMKPNSRFCIVTSSYHVYRALVLAKRQGLKCTGYGAKTKWYFTLNAFVREFIAYLVITKKMQLTIIGFLAAIMIAAAAFHF
;
A
#
# COMPACT_ATOMS: atom_id res chain seq x y z
N TYR A 1 13.24 1.68 12.93
CA TYR A 1 13.48 2.94 13.60
C TYR A 1 14.84 2.90 14.30
N HIS A 2 15.05 2.06 15.30
CA HIS A 2 16.30 2.01 16.08
C HIS A 2 17.58 1.77 15.27
N LYS A 3 17.48 1.03 14.14
CA LYS A 3 18.62 0.80 13.22
C LYS A 3 18.90 1.98 12.27
N ASN A 4 18.03 2.98 12.25
CA ASN A 4 18.13 4.14 11.34
C ASN A 4 17.94 5.43 12.16
N PRO A 5 18.95 5.90 12.87
CA PRO A 5 18.90 7.12 13.67
C PRO A 5 18.45 8.33 12.82
N GLY A 6 17.61 9.18 13.38
CA GLY A 6 17.04 10.34 12.68
C GLY A 6 15.84 10.04 11.77
N SER A 7 15.40 8.78 11.69
CA SER A 7 14.17 8.44 10.97
C SER A 7 12.93 8.98 11.68
N LYS A 8 11.93 9.36 10.89
CA LYS A 8 10.59 9.67 11.39
C LYS A 8 9.63 8.52 11.03
N LEU A 9 8.62 8.31 11.88
CA LEU A 9 7.55 7.36 11.64
C LEU A 9 6.28 8.13 11.29
N ILE A 10 5.72 7.88 10.12
CA ILE A 10 4.40 8.40 9.75
C ILE A 10 3.40 7.28 10.00
N MET A 11 2.53 7.47 11.00
CA MET A 11 1.40 6.60 11.27
C MET A 11 0.24 7.09 10.42
N SER A 12 -0.20 6.25 9.47
CA SER A 12 -1.20 6.65 8.48
C SER A 12 -2.39 5.70 8.50
N GLY A 13 -3.56 6.26 8.66
CA GLY A 13 -4.85 5.58 8.68
C GLY A 13 -5.90 6.44 9.35
N GLY A 14 -7.00 6.70 8.64
CA GLY A 14 -8.15 7.43 9.18
C GLY A 14 -9.02 6.54 10.06
N GLN A 15 -10.19 7.07 10.41
CA GLN A 15 -11.19 6.37 11.20
C GLN A 15 -12.12 5.58 10.27
N GLY A 16 -12.16 4.27 10.47
CA GLY A 16 -13.09 3.38 9.79
C GLY A 16 -14.49 3.36 10.43
N PRO A 17 -15.50 2.81 9.74
CA PRO A 17 -16.82 2.60 10.32
C PRO A 17 -16.74 1.67 11.55
N GLY A 18 -17.27 2.15 12.69
CA GLY A 18 -17.28 1.37 13.94
C GLY A 18 -15.97 1.45 14.75
N GLU A 19 -15.04 2.29 14.37
CA GLU A 19 -13.82 2.57 15.14
C GLU A 19 -14.03 3.81 16.02
N ASP A 20 -13.58 3.75 17.27
CA ASP A 20 -13.67 4.88 18.21
C ASP A 20 -12.62 5.96 17.93
N ILE A 21 -11.46 5.55 17.43
CA ILE A 21 -10.34 6.44 17.12
C ILE A 21 -9.72 6.08 15.76
N PRO A 22 -9.07 7.04 15.06
CA PRO A 22 -8.34 6.75 13.83
C PRO A 22 -7.21 5.74 14.04
N GLU A 23 -7.02 4.82 13.08
CA GLU A 23 -5.93 3.81 13.14
C GLU A 23 -4.55 4.45 13.38
N ALA A 24 -4.28 5.59 12.76
CA ALA A 24 -3.02 6.32 12.93
C ALA A 24 -2.78 6.74 14.38
N VAL A 25 -3.83 7.13 15.10
CA VAL A 25 -3.73 7.54 16.50
C VAL A 25 -3.42 6.32 17.37
N ALA A 26 -4.16 5.22 17.20
CA ALA A 26 -3.90 3.98 17.92
C ALA A 26 -2.48 3.45 17.69
N MET A 27 -1.99 3.52 16.45
CA MET A 27 -0.61 3.13 16.12
C MET A 27 0.43 4.04 16.77
N ALA A 28 0.17 5.36 16.83
CA ALA A 28 1.07 6.32 17.47
C ALA A 28 1.17 6.07 18.98
N GLU A 29 0.05 5.89 19.67
CA GLU A 29 0.01 5.56 21.10
C GLU A 29 0.75 4.25 21.39
N TYR A 30 0.58 3.24 20.53
CA TYR A 30 1.30 1.99 20.69
C TYR A 30 2.81 2.14 20.48
N ALA A 31 3.22 2.94 19.50
CA ALA A 31 4.63 3.23 19.26
C ALA A 31 5.29 3.97 20.43
N GLU A 32 4.58 4.94 21.04
CA GLU A 32 5.04 5.62 22.25
C GLU A 32 5.23 4.64 23.43
N LYS A 33 4.29 3.70 23.61
CA LYS A 33 4.39 2.64 24.63
C LYS A 33 5.60 1.72 24.40
N LEU A 34 6.04 1.57 23.16
CA LEU A 34 7.26 0.84 22.79
C LEU A 34 8.54 1.67 22.91
N GLY A 35 8.47 2.89 23.43
CA GLY A 35 9.62 3.76 23.66
C GLY A 35 10.06 4.58 22.45
N ILE A 36 9.21 4.72 21.42
CA ILE A 36 9.47 5.64 20.31
C ILE A 36 9.23 7.08 20.79
N ASN A 37 10.18 7.95 20.47
CA ASN A 37 10.06 9.36 20.84
C ASN A 37 8.87 9.99 20.10
N LYS A 38 7.97 10.62 20.83
CA LYS A 38 6.80 11.32 20.28
C LYS A 38 7.16 12.35 19.21
N ASN A 39 8.29 13.03 19.34
CA ASN A 39 8.77 14.00 18.35
C ASN A 39 9.17 13.34 17.01
N ASP A 40 9.32 12.02 16.96
CA ASP A 40 9.64 11.25 15.76
C ASP A 40 8.40 10.62 15.11
N ILE A 41 7.24 10.77 15.74
CA ILE A 41 5.96 10.26 15.25
C ILE A 41 5.19 11.39 14.57
N ILE A 42 4.73 11.15 13.35
CA ILE A 42 3.86 12.04 12.58
C ILE A 42 2.56 11.28 12.36
N ILE A 43 1.42 11.91 12.66
CA ILE A 43 0.09 11.28 12.52
C ILE A 43 -0.57 11.81 11.25
N GLU A 44 -1.00 10.88 10.38
CA GLU A 44 -1.86 11.12 9.23
C GLU A 44 -3.18 10.36 9.45
N ASN A 45 -4.23 11.03 9.85
CA ASN A 45 -5.50 10.45 10.27
C ASN A 45 -6.70 10.83 9.38
N LYS A 46 -6.46 11.38 8.17
CA LYS A 46 -7.51 11.86 7.26
C LYS A 46 -7.80 10.89 6.12
N SER A 47 -6.90 9.96 5.87
CA SER A 47 -7.03 9.01 4.77
C SER A 47 -8.12 7.97 5.02
N LYS A 48 -8.82 7.59 3.94
CA LYS A 48 -9.85 6.53 3.94
C LYS A 48 -9.52 5.38 3.00
N THR A 49 -8.45 5.49 2.24
CA THR A 49 -8.02 4.50 1.26
C THR A 49 -6.49 4.38 1.25
N THR A 50 -5.95 3.24 0.83
CA THR A 50 -4.50 3.06 0.68
C THR A 50 -3.88 4.12 -0.23
N GLN A 51 -4.59 4.55 -1.27
CA GLN A 51 -4.11 5.60 -2.17
C GLN A 51 -3.98 6.94 -1.43
N GLN A 52 -4.94 7.29 -0.60
CA GLN A 52 -4.90 8.50 0.23
C GLN A 52 -3.84 8.39 1.34
N ASN A 53 -3.66 7.22 1.97
CA ASN A 53 -2.58 6.98 2.93
C ASN A 53 -1.23 7.37 2.32
N LEU A 54 -0.94 6.87 1.13
CA LEU A 54 0.31 7.18 0.42
C LEU A 54 0.43 8.66 0.07
N GLN A 55 -0.62 9.25 -0.49
CA GLN A 55 -0.64 10.63 -0.93
C GLN A 55 -0.46 11.61 0.24
N PHE A 56 -1.23 11.42 1.31
CA PHE A 56 -1.21 12.32 2.46
C PHE A 56 0.07 12.13 3.29
N SER A 57 0.53 10.89 3.48
CA SER A 57 1.81 10.64 4.13
C SER A 57 2.97 11.26 3.36
N HIS A 58 2.98 11.15 2.02
CA HIS A 58 4.03 11.75 1.20
C HIS A 58 4.06 13.29 1.31
N ALA A 59 2.89 13.92 1.41
CA ALA A 59 2.78 15.38 1.61
C ALA A 59 3.36 15.85 2.95
N LEU A 60 3.44 14.97 3.95
CA LEU A 60 4.05 15.27 5.26
C LEU A 60 5.57 15.05 5.30
N MET A 61 6.15 14.47 4.24
CA MET A 61 7.59 14.22 4.16
C MET A 61 8.35 15.44 3.66
N LYS A 62 9.62 15.52 4.04
CA LYS A 62 10.53 16.50 3.43
C LYS A 62 10.75 16.16 1.96
N PRO A 63 10.95 17.16 1.08
CA PRO A 63 11.30 16.92 -0.32
C PRO A 63 12.48 15.95 -0.46
N ASN A 64 12.41 15.07 -1.44
CA ASN A 64 13.45 14.06 -1.73
C ASN A 64 13.75 13.05 -0.60
N SER A 65 12.87 12.89 0.37
CA SER A 65 13.03 11.87 1.40
C SER A 65 12.92 10.47 0.81
N ARG A 66 13.82 9.58 1.23
CA ARG A 66 13.67 8.13 1.00
C ARG A 66 12.79 7.55 2.09
N PHE A 67 11.86 6.69 1.73
CA PHE A 67 10.96 6.07 2.69
C PHE A 67 10.67 4.60 2.39
N CYS A 68 10.22 3.91 3.40
CA CYS A 68 9.77 2.53 3.34
C CYS A 68 8.31 2.44 3.78
N ILE A 69 7.50 1.75 3.01
CA ILE A 69 6.13 1.43 3.40
C ILE A 69 6.18 0.18 4.28
N VAL A 70 5.66 0.28 5.49
CA VAL A 70 5.52 -0.87 6.41
C VAL A 70 4.04 -1.18 6.56
N THR A 71 3.66 -2.40 6.22
CA THR A 71 2.26 -2.87 6.31
C THR A 71 2.24 -4.39 6.45
N SER A 72 1.06 -5.00 6.57
CA SER A 72 0.91 -6.46 6.59
C SER A 72 1.51 -7.09 5.33
N SER A 73 2.15 -8.25 5.46
CA SER A 73 2.89 -8.89 4.36
C SER A 73 2.04 -9.11 3.09
N TYR A 74 0.77 -9.50 3.25
CA TYR A 74 -0.17 -9.67 2.13
C TYR A 74 -0.53 -8.36 1.42
N HIS A 75 -0.37 -7.21 2.08
CA HIS A 75 -0.75 -5.89 1.56
C HIS A 75 0.38 -5.13 0.87
N VAL A 76 1.64 -5.51 1.12
CA VAL A 76 2.85 -4.81 0.61
C VAL A 76 2.80 -4.63 -0.90
N TYR A 77 2.48 -5.70 -1.64
CA TYR A 77 2.47 -5.65 -3.09
C TYR A 77 1.50 -4.59 -3.64
N ARG A 78 0.25 -4.58 -3.13
CA ARG A 78 -0.75 -3.57 -3.52
C ARG A 78 -0.29 -2.16 -3.18
N ALA A 79 0.28 -1.97 -2.00
CA ALA A 79 0.80 -0.66 -1.58
C ALA A 79 1.92 -0.16 -2.51
N LEU A 80 2.86 -1.03 -2.90
CA LEU A 80 3.94 -0.69 -3.84
C LEU A 80 3.42 -0.38 -5.26
N VAL A 81 2.43 -1.12 -5.75
CA VAL A 81 1.80 -0.84 -7.06
C VAL A 81 1.12 0.53 -7.05
N LEU A 82 0.40 0.86 -5.98
CA LEU A 82 -0.24 2.18 -5.83
C LEU A 82 0.78 3.31 -5.67
N ALA A 83 1.85 3.09 -4.91
CA ALA A 83 2.95 4.05 -4.77
C ALA A 83 3.60 4.35 -6.14
N LYS A 84 3.93 3.30 -6.91
CA LYS A 84 4.48 3.44 -8.27
C LYS A 84 3.56 4.24 -9.19
N ARG A 85 2.24 4.04 -9.11
CA ARG A 85 1.26 4.81 -9.90
C ARG A 85 1.20 6.28 -9.54
N GLN A 86 1.54 6.63 -8.31
CA GLN A 86 1.67 8.00 -7.84
C GLN A 86 3.06 8.59 -8.10
N GLY A 87 3.95 7.88 -8.80
CA GLY A 87 5.32 8.30 -9.06
C GLY A 87 6.25 8.23 -7.84
N LEU A 88 5.82 7.56 -6.77
CA LEU A 88 6.57 7.47 -5.52
C LEU A 88 7.63 6.36 -5.64
N LYS A 89 8.89 6.70 -5.32
CA LYS A 89 10.00 5.75 -5.24
C LYS A 89 10.20 5.34 -3.77
N CYS A 90 9.85 4.11 -3.44
CA CYS A 90 9.93 3.59 -2.10
C CYS A 90 10.25 2.10 -2.07
N THR A 91 10.63 1.59 -0.92
CA THR A 91 10.70 0.16 -0.62
C THR A 91 9.50 -0.26 0.22
N GLY A 92 9.23 -1.55 0.32
CA GLY A 92 8.16 -2.09 1.15
C GLY A 92 8.68 -3.15 2.11
N TYR A 93 8.14 -3.15 3.32
CA TYR A 93 8.42 -4.17 4.32
C TYR A 93 7.10 -4.74 4.85
N GLY A 94 6.97 -6.08 4.82
CA GLY A 94 5.79 -6.79 5.30
C GLY A 94 5.93 -7.24 6.75
N ALA A 95 5.08 -6.74 7.62
CA ALA A 95 4.94 -7.28 8.97
C ALA A 95 4.27 -8.65 8.94
N LYS A 96 4.76 -9.59 9.74
CA LYS A 96 4.16 -10.93 9.88
C LYS A 96 2.76 -10.81 10.47
N THR A 97 1.81 -11.49 9.86
CA THR A 97 0.43 -11.60 10.33
C THR A 97 0.09 -13.04 10.66
N LYS A 98 -0.88 -13.26 11.53
CA LYS A 98 -1.35 -14.60 11.88
C LYS A 98 -1.93 -15.28 10.64
N TRP A 99 -1.58 -16.54 10.42
CA TRP A 99 -1.87 -17.28 9.19
C TRP A 99 -3.36 -17.34 8.81
N TYR A 100 -4.28 -17.42 9.79
CA TYR A 100 -5.72 -17.50 9.55
C TYR A 100 -6.33 -16.19 9.00
N PHE A 101 -5.69 -15.04 9.20
CA PHE A 101 -6.07 -13.82 8.51
C PHE A 101 -5.53 -13.78 7.08
N THR A 102 -4.48 -14.55 6.79
CA THR A 102 -3.75 -14.45 5.51
C THR A 102 -4.58 -14.95 4.34
N LEU A 103 -5.39 -16.01 4.52
CA LEU A 103 -6.17 -16.59 3.42
C LEU A 103 -7.27 -15.63 2.91
N ASN A 104 -8.11 -15.13 3.82
CA ASN A 104 -9.16 -14.15 3.47
C ASN A 104 -8.55 -12.84 2.93
N ALA A 105 -7.44 -12.40 3.55
CA ALA A 105 -6.72 -11.23 3.09
C ALA A 105 -6.13 -11.44 1.70
N PHE A 106 -5.57 -12.62 1.40
CA PHE A 106 -5.01 -12.95 0.09
C PHE A 106 -6.07 -12.87 -1.01
N VAL A 107 -7.24 -13.46 -0.81
CA VAL A 107 -8.35 -13.39 -1.77
C VAL A 107 -8.77 -11.93 -2.01
N ARG A 108 -8.93 -11.15 -0.94
CA ARG A 108 -9.27 -9.73 -1.05
C ARG A 108 -8.21 -8.94 -1.81
N GLU A 109 -6.93 -9.15 -1.50
CA GLU A 109 -5.82 -8.45 -2.17
C GLU A 109 -5.69 -8.89 -3.64
N PHE A 110 -5.95 -10.16 -3.95
CA PHE A 110 -5.98 -10.66 -5.32
C PHE A 110 -7.09 -9.98 -6.13
N ILE A 111 -8.31 -9.90 -5.60
CA ILE A 111 -9.42 -9.19 -6.26
C ILE A 111 -9.07 -7.70 -6.44
N ALA A 112 -8.53 -7.05 -5.40
CA ALA A 112 -8.11 -5.65 -5.49
C ALA A 112 -7.04 -5.45 -6.58
N TYR A 113 -6.09 -6.37 -6.72
CA TYR A 113 -5.08 -6.33 -7.77
C TYR A 113 -5.70 -6.47 -9.18
N LEU A 114 -6.65 -7.39 -9.37
CA LEU A 114 -7.36 -7.54 -10.63
C LEU A 114 -8.07 -6.25 -11.02
N VAL A 115 -8.77 -5.61 -10.09
CA VAL A 115 -9.44 -4.32 -10.32
C VAL A 115 -8.45 -3.22 -10.67
N ILE A 116 -7.33 -3.14 -9.95
CA ILE A 116 -6.29 -2.15 -10.21
C ILE A 116 -5.67 -2.34 -11.59
N THR A 117 -5.44 -3.57 -12.02
CA THR A 117 -4.72 -3.88 -13.28
C THR A 117 -5.65 -4.13 -14.48
N LYS A 118 -6.98 -4.01 -14.32
CA LYS A 118 -7.98 -4.36 -15.35
C LYS A 118 -7.70 -3.77 -16.74
N LYS A 119 -7.28 -2.50 -16.81
CA LYS A 119 -6.96 -1.85 -18.09
C LYS A 119 -5.81 -2.55 -18.81
N MET A 120 -4.75 -2.89 -18.08
CA MET A 120 -3.60 -3.60 -18.63
C MET A 120 -4.00 -5.02 -19.08
N GLN A 121 -4.82 -5.73 -18.29
CA GLN A 121 -5.31 -7.06 -18.64
C GLN A 121 -6.16 -7.03 -19.91
N LEU A 122 -7.08 -6.07 -20.03
CA LEU A 122 -7.90 -5.90 -21.25
C LEU A 122 -7.03 -5.61 -22.47
N THR A 123 -5.99 -4.80 -22.35
CA THR A 123 -5.05 -4.52 -23.44
C THR A 123 -4.33 -5.80 -23.89
N ILE A 124 -3.83 -6.62 -22.95
CA ILE A 124 -3.15 -7.88 -23.24
C ILE A 124 -4.10 -8.85 -23.93
N ILE A 125 -5.32 -9.02 -23.41
CA ILE A 125 -6.34 -9.89 -23.99
C ILE A 125 -6.69 -9.45 -25.41
N GLY A 126 -6.90 -8.16 -25.64
CA GLY A 126 -7.18 -7.61 -26.97
C GLY A 126 -6.04 -7.85 -27.95
N PHE A 127 -4.79 -7.69 -27.50
CA PHE A 127 -3.60 -7.97 -28.33
C PHE A 127 -3.49 -9.46 -28.70
N LEU A 128 -3.70 -10.35 -27.74
CA LEU A 128 -3.69 -11.81 -28.00
C LEU A 128 -4.82 -12.23 -28.93
N ALA A 129 -6.02 -11.68 -28.78
CA ALA A 129 -7.13 -11.93 -29.69
C ALA A 129 -6.83 -11.47 -31.11
N ALA A 130 -6.22 -10.29 -31.28
CA ALA A 130 -5.81 -9.81 -32.60
C ALA A 130 -4.77 -10.72 -33.26
N ILE A 131 -3.81 -11.23 -32.50
CA ILE A 131 -2.83 -12.22 -33.03
C ILE A 131 -3.53 -13.49 -33.47
N MET A 132 -4.47 -14.01 -32.68
CA MET A 132 -5.20 -15.23 -33.02
C MET A 132 -6.03 -15.05 -34.30
N ILE A 133 -6.71 -13.91 -34.46
CA ILE A 133 -7.48 -13.59 -35.67
C ILE A 133 -6.57 -13.50 -36.90
N ALA A 134 -5.42 -12.80 -36.75
CA ALA A 134 -4.44 -12.72 -37.83
C ALA A 134 -3.88 -14.09 -38.23
N ALA A 135 -3.54 -14.93 -37.27
CA ALA A 135 -3.08 -16.30 -37.53
C ALA A 135 -4.12 -17.16 -38.22
N ALA A 136 -5.40 -17.03 -37.83
CA ALA A 136 -6.49 -17.74 -38.52
C ALA A 136 -6.67 -17.27 -39.96
N ALA A 137 -6.52 -15.97 -40.23
CA ALA A 137 -6.65 -15.43 -41.60
C ALA A 137 -5.49 -15.84 -42.52
N PHE A 138 -4.34 -16.24 -42.02
CA PHE A 138 -3.21 -16.77 -42.79
C PHE A 138 -3.35 -18.28 -43.11
N HIS A 139 -4.25 -18.99 -42.42
CA HIS A 139 -4.51 -20.42 -42.62
C HIS A 139 -5.67 -20.71 -43.59
N PHE A 140 -6.36 -19.70 -44.07
CA PHE A 140 -7.34 -19.75 -45.13
C PHE A 140 -6.83 -19.05 -46.38
#